data_eef1d91d80e328c4dc22c96b380125fc
#
_entry.id   eef1d91d80e328c4dc22c96b380125fc
#
_cell.length_a   1.000
_cell.length_b   1.000
_cell.length_c   1.000
_cell.angle_alpha   90.00
_cell.angle_beta   90.00
_cell.angle_gamma   90.00
#
_symmetry.space_group_name_H-M   'P 1'
#
loop_
_entity.id
_entity.type
_entity.pdbx_description
1 polymer ?
#
loop_
_entity_poly.entity_id
_entity_poly.type
_entity_poly.pdbx_seq_one_letter_code
_entity_poly.pdbx_strand_id
1 'polypeptide(L)' 'MRVAVQPKNPNDLPKLVEGLKRLSKSDPLVQCSMEESGEHIIAGCGELHIEICLKDLQEDFMNGAPIIISDPVVSYVDCH' A
#
# COMPACT_ATOMS: atom_id res chain seq x y z
N MET A 1 6.27 -10.18 -0.99
CA MET A 1 5.50 -9.59 -2.09
C MET A 1 5.23 -8.14 -1.79
N ARG A 2 5.35 -7.28 -2.77
CA ARG A 2 5.19 -5.84 -2.59
C ARG A 2 4.31 -5.27 -3.70
N VAL A 3 3.52 -4.25 -3.34
CA VAL A 3 2.71 -3.52 -4.30
C VAL A 3 2.78 -2.04 -4.00
N ALA A 4 2.62 -1.23 -5.04
CA ALA A 4 2.57 0.22 -4.89
C ALA A 4 1.12 0.65 -4.81
N VAL A 5 0.84 1.54 -3.87
CA VAL A 5 -0.51 2.04 -3.62
C VAL A 5 -0.51 3.55 -3.68
N GLN A 6 -1.49 4.10 -4.36
CA GLN A 6 -1.66 5.54 -4.40
C GLN A 6 -3.15 5.87 -4.47
N PRO A 7 -3.54 7.05 -3.97
CA PRO A 7 -4.95 7.44 -4.04
C PRO A 7 -5.29 7.91 -5.46
N LYS A 8 -6.48 7.59 -5.90
CA LYS A 8 -6.94 8.07 -7.19
C LYS A 8 -7.07 9.60 -7.18
N ASN A 9 -7.49 10.13 -6.04
CA ASN A 9 -7.58 11.57 -5.86
C ASN A 9 -6.46 12.06 -4.96
N PRO A 10 -5.74 13.11 -5.34
CA PRO A 10 -4.65 13.63 -4.50
C PRO A 10 -5.15 14.14 -3.16
N ASN A 11 -6.40 14.52 -3.08
CA ASN A 11 -7.00 14.97 -1.82
C ASN A 11 -7.11 13.87 -0.79
N ASP A 12 -7.11 12.62 -1.24
CA ASP A 12 -7.20 11.47 -0.34
C ASP A 12 -5.82 10.98 0.12
N LEU A 13 -4.77 11.64 -0.32
CA LEU A 13 -3.41 11.22 0.06
C LEU A 13 -3.21 11.19 1.58
N PRO A 14 -3.63 12.20 2.33
CA PRO A 14 -3.48 12.15 3.79
C PRO A 14 -4.21 10.97 4.41
N LYS A 15 -5.38 10.65 3.90
CA LYS A 15 -6.14 9.50 4.40
C LYS A 15 -5.38 8.21 4.13
N LEU A 16 -4.80 8.09 2.95
CA LEU A 16 -4.03 6.90 2.61
C LEU A 16 -2.83 6.74 3.53
N VAL A 17 -2.10 7.82 3.77
CA VAL A 17 -0.92 7.79 4.63
C VAL A 17 -1.32 7.36 6.05
N GLU A 18 -2.35 7.96 6.58
CA GLU A 18 -2.82 7.60 7.91
C GLU A 18 -3.28 6.14 7.97
N GLY A 19 -4.03 5.73 6.97
CA GLY A 19 -4.50 4.35 6.90
C GLY A 19 -3.35 3.35 6.87
N LEU A 20 -2.32 3.65 6.10
CA LEU A 20 -1.16 2.78 6.02
C LEU A 20 -0.44 2.69 7.36
N LYS A 21 -0.33 3.80 8.06
CA LYS A 21 0.30 3.79 9.38
C LYS A 21 -0.48 2.93 10.35
N ARG A 22 -1.79 3.06 10.34
CA ARG A 22 -2.65 2.28 11.23
C ARG A 22 -2.62 0.80 10.86
N LEU A 23 -2.65 0.52 9.56
CA LEU A 23 -2.58 -0.85 9.10
C LEU A 23 -1.29 -1.54 9.54
N SER A 24 -0.19 -0.82 9.42
CA SER A 24 1.10 -1.36 9.84
C SER A 24 1.14 -1.66 11.35
N LYS A 25 0.47 -0.84 12.13
CA LYS A 25 0.38 -1.08 13.57
C LYS A 25 -0.55 -2.22 13.90
N SER A 26 -1.63 -2.33 13.15
CA SER A 26 -2.63 -3.38 13.39
C SER A 26 -2.11 -4.75 12.96
N ASP A 27 -1.32 -4.78 11.90
CA ASP A 27 -0.81 -6.03 11.36
C ASP A 27 0.72 -5.98 11.32
N PRO A 28 1.39 -6.68 12.21
CA PRO A 28 2.85 -6.65 12.27
C PRO A 28 3.53 -7.31 11.07
N LEU A 29 2.80 -8.12 10.31
CA LEU A 29 3.33 -8.77 9.13
C LEU A 29 3.33 -7.86 7.91
N VAL A 30 2.67 -6.72 8.01
CA VAL A 30 2.60 -5.75 6.93
C VAL A 30 3.64 -4.69 7.15
N GLN A 31 4.40 -4.38 6.10
CA GLN A 31 5.38 -3.31 6.13
C GLN A 31 5.01 -2.26 5.10
N CYS A 32 5.04 -1.02 5.52
CA CYS A 32 4.74 0.10 4.64
C CYS A 32 5.99 0.95 4.47
N SER A 33 6.28 1.30 3.23
CA SER A 33 7.45 2.11 2.92
C SER A 33 7.05 3.20 1.93
N MET A 34 7.88 4.21 1.82
CA MET A 34 7.66 5.28 0.87
C MET A 34 8.87 5.36 -0.06
N GLU A 35 8.60 5.34 -1.34
CA GLU A 35 9.66 5.47 -2.34
C GLU A 35 10.00 6.92 -2.58
N GLU A 36 11.18 7.15 -3.16
CA GLU A 36 11.61 8.51 -3.48
C GLU A 36 10.67 9.19 -4.45
N SER A 37 10.05 8.42 -5.33
CA SER A 37 9.09 8.95 -6.29
C SER A 37 7.75 9.34 -5.65
N GLY A 38 7.58 9.03 -4.36
CA GLY A 38 6.35 9.37 -3.66
C GLY A 38 5.33 8.26 -3.60
N GLU A 39 5.67 7.10 -4.11
CA GLU A 39 4.77 5.96 -4.06
C GLU A 39 4.86 5.24 -2.72
N HIS A 40 3.71 4.81 -2.24
CA HIS A 40 3.65 4.05 -1.00
C HIS A 40 3.69 2.56 -1.33
N ILE A 41 4.63 1.86 -0.74
CA ILE A 41 4.82 0.44 -1.01
C ILE A 41 4.36 -0.36 0.20
N ILE A 42 3.56 -1.37 -0.06
CA ILE A 42 3.10 -2.28 0.97
C ILE A 42 3.71 -3.65 0.72
N ALA A 43 4.34 -4.19 1.74
CA ALA A 43 4.91 -5.53 1.68
C ALA A 43 4.15 -6.44 2.64
N GLY A 44 3.89 -7.64 2.20
CA GLY A 44 3.19 -8.61 3.03
C GLY A 44 3.68 -10.02 2.80
N CYS A 45 3.07 -10.94 3.51
CA CYS A 45 3.43 -12.35 3.45
C CYS A 45 3.17 -12.97 2.09
N GLY A 46 2.10 -12.53 1.44
CA GLY A 46 1.73 -13.08 0.16
C GLY A 46 0.67 -12.23 -0.50
N GLU A 47 0.32 -12.62 -1.72
CA GLU A 47 -0.64 -11.87 -2.53
C GLU A 47 -1.99 -11.77 -1.82
N LEU A 48 -2.48 -12.88 -1.32
CA LEU A 48 -3.77 -12.89 -0.64
C LEU A 48 -3.76 -12.00 0.60
N HIS A 49 -2.67 -12.04 1.35
CA HIS A 49 -2.53 -11.21 2.53
C HIS A 49 -2.59 -9.73 2.18
N ILE A 50 -1.88 -9.35 1.12
CA ILE A 50 -1.87 -7.97 0.66
C ILE A 50 -3.26 -7.55 0.18
N GLU A 51 -3.94 -8.41 -0.56
CA GLU A 51 -5.28 -8.09 -1.03
C GLU A 51 -6.23 -7.81 0.13
N ILE A 52 -6.19 -8.63 1.16
CA ILE A 52 -7.03 -8.44 2.33
C ILE A 52 -6.69 -7.12 3.02
N CYS A 53 -5.41 -6.85 3.17
CA CYS A 53 -4.97 -5.61 3.81
C CYS A 53 -5.38 -4.38 3.03
N LEU A 54 -5.27 -4.43 1.71
CA LEU A 54 -5.67 -3.31 0.86
C LEU A 54 -7.17 -3.09 0.91
N LYS A 55 -7.94 -4.15 0.95
CA LYS A 55 -9.38 -4.04 1.06
C LYS A 55 -9.76 -3.40 2.39
N ASP A 56 -9.15 -3.85 3.47
CA ASP A 56 -9.38 -3.25 4.78
C ASP A 56 -9.01 -1.78 4.80
N LEU A 57 -7.86 -1.46 4.21
CA LEU A 57 -7.41 -0.09 4.13
C LEU A 57 -8.43 0.78 3.41
N GLN A 58 -8.90 0.32 2.28
CA GLN A 58 -9.84 1.11 1.49
C GLN A 58 -11.18 1.28 2.20
N GLU A 59 -11.70 0.21 2.78
CA GLU A 59 -13.01 0.28 3.40
C GLU A 59 -13.00 0.94 4.77
N ASP A 60 -12.01 0.57 5.59
CA ASP A 60 -11.97 1.06 6.97
C ASP A 60 -11.31 2.43 7.10
N PHE A 61 -10.15 2.59 6.48
CA PHE A 61 -9.36 3.80 6.69
C PHE A 61 -9.63 4.88 5.67
N MET A 62 -9.95 4.50 4.46
CA MET A 62 -10.22 5.47 3.40
C MET A 62 -11.70 5.65 3.13
N ASN A 63 -12.53 4.98 3.92
CA ASN A 63 -13.98 5.14 3.84
C ASN A 63 -14.53 4.84 2.45
N GLY A 64 -13.92 3.89 1.77
CA GLY A 64 -14.35 3.50 0.44
C GLY A 64 -13.77 4.32 -0.69
N ALA A 65 -12.83 5.21 -0.40
CA ALA A 65 -12.21 6.03 -1.43
C ALA A 65 -11.41 5.17 -2.40
N PRO A 66 -11.42 5.50 -3.68
CA PRO A 66 -10.71 4.71 -4.68
C PRO A 66 -9.20 4.82 -4.53
N ILE A 67 -8.54 3.72 -4.70
CA ILE A 67 -7.08 3.67 -4.68
C ILE A 67 -6.59 2.94 -5.93
N ILE A 68 -5.36 3.25 -6.32
CA ILE A 68 -4.73 2.63 -7.48
C ILE A 68 -3.62 1.73 -6.97
N ILE A 69 -3.63 0.50 -7.43
CA ILE A 69 -2.64 -0.50 -7.04
C ILE A 69 -1.85 -0.87 -8.29
N SER A 70 -0.53 -0.84 -8.16
CA SER A 70 0.33 -1.23 -9.28
C SER A 70 1.59 -1.89 -8.74
N ASP A 71 2.31 -2.54 -9.63
CA ASP A 71 3.57 -3.14 -9.24
C ASP A 71 4.61 -2.05 -9.02
N PRO A 72 5.44 -2.20 -7.99
CA PRO A 72 6.51 -1.24 -7.77
C PRO A 72 7.51 -1.28 -8.92
N VAL A 73 8.04 -0.11 -9.25
CA VAL A 73 9.00 -0.02 -10.34
C VAL A 73 10.30 -0.66 -9.89
N VAL A 74 10.72 -1.67 -10.63
CA VAL A 74 12.01 -2.31 -10.39
C VAL A 74 12.96 -1.81 -11.46
N SER A 75 13.93 -1.04 -11.06
CA SER A 75 14.83 -0.41 -12.02
C SER A 75 15.95 -1.33 -12.47
N TYR A 76 16.04 -2.51 -11.94
CA TYR A 76 17.07 -3.44 -12.34
C TYR A 76 16.50 -4.84 -12.36
N VAL A 77 17.14 -5.67 -13.14
CA VAL A 77 16.77 -7.06 -13.22
C VAL A 77 17.66 -7.83 -12.27
N ASP A 78 17.05 -8.30 -11.26
CA ASP A 78 17.77 -9.12 -10.32
C ASP A 78 17.57 -10.56 -10.66
N CYS A 79 18.53 -11.12 -11.30
CA CYS A 79 18.43 -12.53 -11.64
C CYS A 79 19.25 -13.34 -10.67
N HIS A 80 18.63 -14.27 -10.10
CA HIS A 80 19.31 -15.20 -9.22
C HIS A 80 18.54 -16.47 -9.14
#